data_522da2399a3205dd08aa10f5e31aa8cc
#
_entry.id   522da2399a3205dd08aa10f5e31aa8cc
#
_cell.length_a   1.000
_cell.length_b   1.000
_cell.length_c   1.000
_cell.angle_alpha   90.00
_cell.angle_beta   90.00
_cell.angle_gamma   90.00
#
_symmetry.space_group_name_H-M   'P 1'
#
loop_
_entity.id
_entity.type
_entity.pdbx_description
1 polymer ?
#
loop_
_entity_poly.entity_id
_entity_poly.type
_entity_poly.pdbx_seq_one_letter_code
_entity_poly.pdbx_strand_id
1 'polypeptide(L)'
;MSAVVLQTRDLVRKFGGFIATDHVNLAVEAGARHALIGPNGAGKTTLINLLTGYLEPSAGRVELLGEDVTTMAQHERCRRGLVRTFQINQLFADMTVLESVALAVSEQGGLGTHWWKPLAGHGEVVDQAAAILDRLKLLPDAYERTRNLAYGRQRLIEIALALAMRPKVLLLDEPAAGVPTGESRELFETIAELPREVTILLIEH
;
A
#
# COMPACT_ATOMS: atom_id res chain seq x y z
N MET A 1 -14.98 15.79 -14.29
CA MET A 1 -15.27 14.59 -13.44
C MET A 1 -13.99 13.81 -13.35
N SER A 2 -13.54 13.49 -12.14
CA SER A 2 -12.35 12.66 -11.93
C SER A 2 -12.64 11.24 -12.43
N ALA A 3 -11.65 10.59 -13.06
CA ALA A 3 -11.82 9.23 -13.53
C ALA A 3 -11.88 8.26 -12.33
N VAL A 4 -12.77 7.28 -12.36
CA VAL A 4 -12.79 6.18 -11.38
C VAL A 4 -11.61 5.26 -11.66
N VAL A 5 -10.77 5.02 -10.66
CA VAL A 5 -9.54 4.22 -10.79
C VAL A 5 -9.66 2.84 -10.14
N LEU A 6 -10.56 2.68 -9.17
CA LEU A 6 -10.87 1.39 -8.55
C LEU A 6 -12.38 1.29 -8.36
N GLN A 7 -12.98 0.21 -8.86
CA GLN A 7 -14.42 0.02 -8.77
C GLN A 7 -14.76 -1.45 -8.49
N THR A 8 -15.83 -1.68 -7.72
CA THR A 8 -16.47 -2.98 -7.61
C THR A 8 -17.92 -2.89 -8.10
N ARG A 9 -18.40 -3.97 -8.69
CA ARG A 9 -19.81 -4.07 -9.11
C ARG A 9 -20.40 -5.37 -8.60
N ASP A 10 -21.43 -5.24 -7.75
CA ASP A 10 -22.18 -6.34 -7.13
C ASP A 10 -21.26 -7.41 -6.53
N LEU A 11 -20.19 -6.98 -5.85
CA LEU A 11 -19.14 -7.87 -5.36
C LEU A 11 -19.64 -8.69 -4.17
N VAL A 12 -19.63 -10.01 -4.32
CA VAL A 12 -20.11 -10.95 -3.30
C VAL A 12 -19.02 -11.95 -2.95
N ARG A 13 -18.85 -12.22 -1.65
CA ARG A 13 -18.04 -13.34 -1.17
C ARG A 13 -18.81 -14.13 -0.13
N LYS A 14 -18.91 -15.44 -0.38
CA LYS A 14 -19.54 -16.44 0.51
C LYS A 14 -18.49 -17.41 1.02
N PHE A 15 -18.60 -17.79 2.27
CA PHE A 15 -17.84 -18.86 2.91
C PHE A 15 -18.87 -19.89 3.44
N GLY A 16 -19.12 -20.93 2.66
CA GLY A 16 -20.23 -21.84 2.93
C GLY A 16 -21.58 -21.10 2.97
N GLY A 17 -22.27 -21.13 4.10
CA GLY A 17 -23.53 -20.42 4.31
C GLY A 17 -23.38 -18.96 4.77
N PHE A 18 -22.17 -18.49 5.05
CA PHE A 18 -21.93 -17.13 5.54
C PHE A 18 -21.58 -16.19 4.38
N ILE A 19 -22.25 -15.04 4.30
CA ILE A 19 -21.96 -13.99 3.32
C ILE A 19 -21.10 -12.93 4.00
N ALA A 20 -19.83 -12.82 3.60
CA ALA A 20 -18.87 -11.88 4.17
C ALA A 20 -18.89 -10.51 3.47
N THR A 21 -19.17 -10.48 2.17
CA THR A 21 -19.49 -9.25 1.41
C THR A 21 -20.74 -9.51 0.58
N ASP A 22 -21.68 -8.57 0.58
CA ASP A 22 -22.98 -8.72 -0.07
C ASP A 22 -23.24 -7.55 -1.03
N HIS A 23 -23.17 -7.82 -2.33
CA HIS A 23 -23.39 -6.88 -3.44
C HIS A 23 -22.70 -5.52 -3.25
N VAL A 24 -21.41 -5.55 -2.85
CA VAL A 24 -20.64 -4.32 -2.56
C VAL A 24 -20.34 -3.59 -3.86
N ASN A 25 -20.81 -2.34 -3.94
CA ASN A 25 -20.54 -1.41 -5.01
C ASN A 25 -19.69 -0.25 -4.46
N LEU A 26 -18.41 -0.21 -4.83
CA LEU A 26 -17.44 0.81 -4.44
C LEU A 26 -16.94 1.52 -5.69
N ALA A 27 -16.80 2.84 -5.63
CA ALA A 27 -16.13 3.61 -6.67
C ALA A 27 -15.16 4.60 -6.01
N VAL A 28 -13.89 4.52 -6.39
CA VAL A 28 -12.82 5.39 -5.90
C VAL A 28 -12.26 6.19 -7.06
N GLU A 29 -12.35 7.51 -6.97
CA GLU A 29 -11.87 8.43 -8.00
C GLU A 29 -10.36 8.65 -7.90
N ALA A 30 -9.74 9.00 -9.01
CA ALA A 30 -8.33 9.36 -9.06
C ALA A 30 -7.99 10.49 -8.08
N GLY A 31 -6.93 10.32 -7.30
CA GLY A 31 -6.48 11.29 -6.31
C GLY A 31 -7.33 11.37 -5.04
N ALA A 32 -8.38 10.54 -4.91
CA ALA A 32 -9.20 10.50 -3.71
C ALA A 32 -8.42 9.99 -2.48
N ARG A 33 -8.84 10.46 -1.31
CA ARG A 33 -8.52 9.90 0.02
C ARG A 33 -9.79 9.29 0.56
N HIS A 34 -10.01 8.03 0.25
CA HIS A 34 -11.24 7.32 0.60
C HIS A 34 -11.01 6.49 1.86
N ALA A 35 -11.87 6.63 2.86
CA ALA A 35 -11.82 5.82 4.08
C ALA A 35 -12.93 4.77 4.09
N LEU A 36 -12.56 3.53 4.35
CA LEU A 36 -13.46 2.42 4.64
C LEU A 36 -13.49 2.19 6.14
N ILE A 37 -14.57 2.59 6.79
CA ILE A 37 -14.71 2.55 8.24
C ILE A 37 -15.81 1.58 8.63
N GLY A 38 -15.61 0.83 9.68
CA GLY A 38 -16.63 -0.08 10.21
C GLY A 38 -16.09 -0.98 11.31
N PRO A 39 -16.97 -1.62 12.11
CA PRO A 39 -16.57 -2.47 13.22
C PRO A 39 -15.82 -3.73 12.77
N ASN A 40 -15.22 -4.43 13.73
CA ASN A 40 -14.64 -5.76 13.50
C ASN A 40 -15.72 -6.72 13.01
N GLY A 41 -15.38 -7.56 12.04
CA GLY A 41 -16.33 -8.49 11.42
C GLY A 41 -17.24 -7.89 10.33
N ALA A 42 -17.15 -6.59 10.03
CA ALA A 42 -17.94 -5.95 8.98
C ALA A 42 -17.54 -6.34 7.54
N GLY A 43 -16.59 -7.26 7.36
CA GLY A 43 -16.16 -7.71 6.05
C GLY A 43 -15.06 -6.85 5.39
N LYS A 44 -14.50 -5.85 6.08
CA LYS A 44 -13.46 -4.95 5.54
C LYS A 44 -12.26 -5.72 5.01
N THR A 45 -11.69 -6.62 5.81
CA THR A 45 -10.54 -7.46 5.41
C THR A 45 -10.90 -8.37 4.23
N THR A 46 -12.13 -8.90 4.19
CA THR A 46 -12.61 -9.69 3.04
C THR A 46 -12.66 -8.83 1.78
N LEU A 47 -13.21 -7.62 1.86
CA LEU A 47 -13.26 -6.70 0.73
C LEU A 47 -11.86 -6.38 0.22
N ILE A 48 -10.91 -6.04 1.11
CA ILE A 48 -9.51 -5.79 0.72
C ILE A 48 -8.88 -6.98 0.02
N ASN A 49 -9.09 -8.18 0.55
CA ASN A 49 -8.58 -9.41 -0.04
C ASN A 49 -9.17 -9.69 -1.43
N LEU A 50 -10.44 -9.33 -1.66
CA LEU A 50 -11.08 -9.38 -2.98
C LEU A 50 -10.48 -8.33 -3.93
N LEU A 51 -10.31 -7.08 -3.47
CA LEU A 51 -9.70 -6.00 -4.25
C LEU A 51 -8.28 -6.35 -4.69
N THR A 52 -7.49 -6.93 -3.78
CA THR A 52 -6.08 -7.28 -4.05
C THR A 52 -5.90 -8.59 -4.82
N GLY A 53 -6.94 -9.40 -4.99
CA GLY A 53 -6.84 -10.70 -5.64
C GLY A 53 -6.26 -11.80 -4.75
N TYR A 54 -6.19 -11.58 -3.44
CA TYR A 54 -5.86 -12.62 -2.47
C TYR A 54 -7.01 -13.62 -2.29
N LEU A 55 -8.26 -13.14 -2.46
CA LEU A 55 -9.46 -13.94 -2.53
C LEU A 55 -10.18 -13.71 -3.87
N GLU A 56 -10.78 -14.76 -4.41
CA GLU A 56 -11.67 -14.65 -5.55
C GLU A 56 -13.10 -14.35 -5.09
N PRO A 57 -13.86 -13.48 -5.77
CA PRO A 57 -15.27 -13.26 -5.46
C PRO A 57 -16.12 -14.46 -5.82
N SER A 58 -17.24 -14.64 -5.11
CA SER A 58 -18.27 -15.62 -5.45
C SER A 58 -19.16 -15.11 -6.59
N ALA A 59 -19.31 -13.79 -6.73
CA ALA A 59 -20.01 -13.10 -7.81
C ALA A 59 -19.58 -11.63 -7.86
N GLY A 60 -19.92 -10.94 -8.94
CA GLY A 60 -19.55 -9.55 -9.18
C GLY A 60 -18.16 -9.43 -9.76
N ARG A 61 -17.65 -8.18 -9.85
CA ARG A 61 -16.34 -7.91 -10.45
C ARG A 61 -15.60 -6.78 -9.79
N VAL A 62 -14.26 -6.75 -10.02
CA VAL A 62 -13.33 -5.70 -9.61
C VAL A 62 -12.72 -5.09 -10.87
N GLU A 63 -12.80 -3.78 -11.00
CA GLU A 63 -12.21 -3.02 -12.11
C GLU A 63 -11.12 -2.10 -11.56
N LEU A 64 -9.94 -2.12 -12.19
CA LEU A 64 -8.79 -1.26 -11.87
C LEU A 64 -8.40 -0.48 -13.13
N LEU A 65 -8.39 0.85 -13.06
CA LEU A 65 -8.07 1.74 -14.19
C LEU A 65 -8.91 1.45 -15.45
N GLY A 66 -10.17 1.02 -15.25
CA GLY A 66 -11.10 0.66 -16.34
C GLY A 66 -10.92 -0.77 -16.89
N GLU A 67 -9.96 -1.54 -16.40
CA GLU A 67 -9.74 -2.94 -16.76
C GLU A 67 -10.38 -3.88 -15.74
N ASP A 68 -11.05 -4.94 -16.19
CA ASP A 68 -11.53 -6.00 -15.30
C ASP A 68 -10.36 -6.86 -14.82
N VAL A 69 -10.12 -6.81 -13.50
CA VAL A 69 -9.02 -7.53 -12.84
C VAL A 69 -9.50 -8.67 -11.95
N THR A 70 -10.77 -9.06 -12.06
CA THR A 70 -11.45 -9.99 -11.13
C THR A 70 -10.71 -11.31 -10.96
N THR A 71 -10.20 -11.88 -12.04
CA THR A 71 -9.49 -13.18 -12.04
C THR A 71 -7.96 -13.03 -12.01
N MET A 72 -7.45 -11.80 -12.00
CA MET A 72 -6.00 -11.56 -11.99
C MET A 72 -5.41 -11.86 -10.62
N ALA A 73 -4.25 -12.49 -10.62
CA ALA A 73 -3.47 -12.75 -9.42
C ALA A 73 -2.97 -11.44 -8.77
N GLN A 74 -2.72 -11.49 -7.46
CA GLN A 74 -2.29 -10.33 -6.67
C GLN A 74 -1.08 -9.60 -7.27
N HIS A 75 -0.04 -10.34 -7.71
CA HIS A 75 1.17 -9.76 -8.29
C HIS A 75 0.91 -9.03 -9.63
N GLU A 76 -0.08 -9.48 -10.40
CA GLU A 76 -0.47 -8.82 -11.65
C GLU A 76 -1.21 -7.51 -11.39
N ARG A 77 -2.11 -7.48 -10.37
CA ARG A 77 -2.77 -6.25 -9.93
C ARG A 77 -1.77 -5.25 -9.36
N CYS A 78 -0.74 -5.74 -8.63
CA CYS A 78 0.34 -4.91 -8.13
C CYS A 78 1.11 -4.24 -9.28
N ARG A 79 1.47 -4.99 -10.33
CA ARG A 79 2.13 -4.44 -11.53
C ARG A 79 1.28 -3.41 -12.27
N ARG A 80 -0.06 -3.47 -12.14
CA ARG A 80 -1.00 -2.47 -12.67
C ARG A 80 -1.17 -1.26 -11.77
N GLY A 81 -0.52 -1.25 -10.61
CA GLY A 81 -0.48 -0.13 -9.69
C GLY A 81 -1.46 -0.21 -8.51
N LEU A 82 -2.06 -1.37 -8.23
CA LEU A 82 -2.81 -1.60 -6.99
C LEU A 82 -1.89 -2.20 -5.93
N VAL A 83 -1.39 -1.38 -5.04
CA VAL A 83 -0.44 -1.79 -4.00
C VAL A 83 -1.11 -1.72 -2.63
N ARG A 84 -0.87 -2.72 -1.79
CA ARG A 84 -1.31 -2.76 -0.38
C ARG A 84 -0.10 -2.76 0.53
N THR A 85 -0.16 -1.98 1.60
CA THR A 85 0.80 -2.12 2.71
C THR A 85 0.54 -3.44 3.45
N PHE A 86 1.60 -4.12 3.83
CA PHE A 86 1.53 -5.34 4.63
C PHE A 86 1.81 -5.01 6.10
N GLN A 87 1.38 -5.88 7.01
CA GLN A 87 1.67 -5.72 8.43
C GLN A 87 3.17 -5.86 8.72
N ILE A 88 3.66 -5.11 9.70
CA ILE A 88 5.05 -4.83 10.16
C ILE A 88 6.07 -5.97 10.05
N ASN A 89 5.68 -7.22 10.08
CA ASN A 89 6.60 -8.34 10.21
C ASN A 89 7.51 -8.59 8.97
N GLN A 90 7.50 -7.69 7.99
CA GLN A 90 8.26 -7.86 6.75
C GLN A 90 9.34 -6.78 6.51
N LEU A 91 9.58 -5.90 7.49
CA LEU A 91 10.67 -4.94 7.37
C LEU A 91 12.03 -5.62 7.55
N PHE A 92 13.00 -5.22 6.75
CA PHE A 92 14.39 -5.67 6.88
C PHE A 92 15.04 -5.02 8.10
N ALA A 93 14.92 -5.66 9.26
CA ALA A 93 15.27 -5.11 10.57
C ALA A 93 16.73 -4.61 10.66
N ASP A 94 17.65 -5.28 9.96
CA ASP A 94 19.09 -4.98 9.98
C ASP A 94 19.56 -4.02 8.88
N MET A 95 18.72 -3.72 7.90
CA MET A 95 19.00 -2.71 6.88
C MET A 95 18.68 -1.31 7.40
N THR A 96 19.37 -0.32 6.85
CA THR A 96 19.00 1.08 7.04
C THR A 96 17.71 1.39 6.30
N VAL A 97 17.03 2.47 6.69
CA VAL A 97 15.80 2.93 6.03
C VAL A 97 16.06 3.19 4.55
N LEU A 98 17.14 3.86 4.21
CA LEU A 98 17.54 4.16 2.84
C LEU A 98 17.80 2.88 2.04
N GLU A 99 18.55 1.93 2.59
CA GLU A 99 18.83 0.64 1.93
C GLU A 99 17.55 -0.12 1.63
N SER A 100 16.61 -0.17 2.58
CA SER A 100 15.33 -0.87 2.42
C SER A 100 14.49 -0.28 1.28
N VAL A 101 14.37 1.05 1.23
CA VAL A 101 13.59 1.73 0.18
C VAL A 101 14.32 1.67 -1.17
N ALA A 102 15.64 1.82 -1.20
CA ALA A 102 16.43 1.70 -2.42
C ALA A 102 16.35 0.29 -3.02
N LEU A 103 16.31 -0.76 -2.19
CA LEU A 103 16.07 -2.12 -2.65
C LEU A 103 14.71 -2.25 -3.35
N ALA A 104 13.65 -1.71 -2.76
CA ALA A 104 12.32 -1.75 -3.35
C ALA A 104 12.24 -0.96 -4.68
N VAL A 105 12.90 0.20 -4.76
CA VAL A 105 13.02 1.00 -5.99
C VAL A 105 13.77 0.21 -7.08
N SER A 106 14.86 -0.47 -6.71
CA SER A 106 15.68 -1.28 -7.62
C SER A 106 14.87 -2.46 -8.20
N GLU A 107 14.13 -3.17 -7.36
CA GLU A 107 13.25 -4.27 -7.78
C GLU A 107 12.17 -3.80 -8.75
N GLN A 108 11.51 -2.69 -8.45
CA GLN A 108 10.48 -2.11 -9.33
C GLN A 108 11.06 -1.68 -10.69
N GLY A 109 12.29 -1.20 -10.72
CA GLY A 109 13.02 -0.83 -11.94
C GLY A 109 13.55 -2.02 -12.75
N GLY A 110 13.37 -3.26 -12.29
CA GLY A 110 13.89 -4.46 -12.94
C GLY A 110 15.40 -4.64 -12.82
N LEU A 111 16.04 -3.88 -11.93
CA LEU A 111 17.49 -3.93 -11.68
C LEU A 111 17.89 -5.05 -10.70
N GLY A 112 16.92 -5.76 -10.12
CA GLY A 112 17.13 -6.82 -9.14
C GLY A 112 17.99 -8.00 -9.62
N THR A 113 18.19 -8.15 -10.95
CA THR A 113 19.11 -9.12 -11.55
C THR A 113 20.58 -8.69 -11.52
N HIS A 114 20.86 -7.43 -11.16
CA HIS A 114 22.22 -6.85 -11.14
C HIS A 114 22.77 -6.67 -9.72
N TRP A 115 22.43 -7.57 -8.81
CA TRP A 115 22.81 -7.57 -7.39
C TRP A 115 24.33 -7.52 -7.09
N TRP A 116 25.16 -7.70 -8.12
CA TRP A 116 26.63 -7.62 -8.02
C TRP A 116 27.21 -6.20 -7.91
N LYS A 117 26.42 -5.16 -8.21
CA LYS A 117 26.90 -3.79 -8.08
C LYS A 117 26.46 -3.19 -6.75
N PRO A 118 27.38 -2.60 -5.96
CA PRO A 118 27.01 -1.87 -4.74
C PRO A 118 25.95 -0.80 -5.04
N LEU A 119 25.04 -0.58 -4.11
CA LEU A 119 23.97 0.45 -4.23
C LEU A 119 24.55 1.84 -4.59
N ALA A 120 25.76 2.15 -4.09
CA ALA A 120 26.51 3.38 -4.41
C ALA A 120 26.80 3.57 -5.91
N GLY A 121 26.68 2.53 -6.73
CA GLY A 121 26.83 2.61 -8.19
C GLY A 121 25.55 2.98 -8.94
N HIS A 122 24.42 3.13 -8.22
CA HIS A 122 23.10 3.41 -8.79
C HIS A 122 22.52 4.73 -8.23
N GLY A 123 23.17 5.86 -8.53
CA GLY A 123 22.77 7.18 -8.02
C GLY A 123 21.29 7.47 -8.18
N GLU A 124 20.69 7.16 -9.34
CA GLU A 124 19.26 7.37 -9.61
C GLU A 124 18.35 6.59 -8.65
N VAL A 125 18.73 5.38 -8.24
CA VAL A 125 17.96 4.57 -7.27
C VAL A 125 18.01 5.21 -5.90
N VAL A 126 19.19 5.67 -5.48
CA VAL A 126 19.38 6.35 -4.20
C VAL A 126 18.61 7.67 -4.15
N ASP A 127 18.66 8.45 -5.24
CA ASP A 127 17.93 9.73 -5.34
C ASP A 127 16.42 9.52 -5.29
N GLN A 128 15.89 8.50 -5.98
CA GLN A 128 14.48 8.14 -5.92
C GLN A 128 14.08 7.68 -4.52
N ALA A 129 14.89 6.85 -3.87
CA ALA A 129 14.63 6.41 -2.50
C ALA A 129 14.65 7.60 -1.52
N ALA A 130 15.63 8.49 -1.62
CA ALA A 130 15.72 9.70 -0.80
C ALA A 130 14.48 10.61 -1.01
N ALA A 131 14.02 10.79 -2.25
CA ALA A 131 12.82 11.56 -2.53
C ALA A 131 11.54 10.95 -1.92
N ILE A 132 11.43 9.62 -1.86
CA ILE A 132 10.33 8.94 -1.16
C ILE A 132 10.41 9.19 0.35
N LEU A 133 11.61 9.07 0.93
CA LEU A 133 11.85 9.30 2.35
C LEU A 133 11.56 10.75 2.75
N ASP A 134 11.95 11.71 1.92
CA ASP A 134 11.66 13.13 2.16
C ASP A 134 10.15 13.40 2.24
N ARG A 135 9.37 12.88 1.30
CA ARG A 135 7.90 12.98 1.30
C ARG A 135 7.23 12.41 2.56
N LEU A 136 7.85 11.42 3.18
CA LEU A 136 7.37 10.77 4.41
C LEU A 136 8.05 11.31 5.67
N LYS A 137 8.86 12.38 5.56
CA LYS A 137 9.60 12.98 6.68
C LYS A 137 10.56 11.99 7.37
N LEU A 138 11.02 10.98 6.60
CA LEU A 138 11.95 9.93 7.06
C LEU A 138 13.41 10.19 6.68
N LEU A 139 13.69 11.27 5.95
CA LEU A 139 15.05 11.58 5.51
C LEU A 139 16.05 11.71 6.67
N PRO A 140 15.69 12.29 7.85
CA PRO A 140 16.59 12.32 9.02
C PRO A 140 16.95 10.93 9.53
N ASP A 141 16.11 9.94 9.33
CA ASP A 141 16.30 8.54 9.78
C ASP A 141 16.95 7.67 8.70
N ALA A 142 17.31 8.22 7.53
CA ALA A 142 17.74 7.46 6.35
C ALA A 142 18.85 6.43 6.63
N TYR A 143 19.77 6.74 7.53
CA TYR A 143 20.91 5.90 7.90
C TYR A 143 20.70 5.09 9.18
N GLU A 144 19.56 5.26 9.84
CA GLU A 144 19.19 4.45 11.00
C GLU A 144 18.74 3.06 10.57
N ARG A 145 19.03 2.05 11.40
CA ARG A 145 18.49 0.71 11.18
C ARG A 145 17.02 0.67 11.51
N THR A 146 16.22 0.01 10.66
CA THR A 146 14.77 -0.07 10.80
C THR A 146 14.32 -0.52 12.19
N ARG A 147 15.02 -1.49 12.79
CA ARG A 147 14.69 -2.01 14.14
C ARG A 147 14.86 -1.00 15.27
N ASN A 148 15.66 0.06 15.08
CA ASN A 148 15.93 1.07 16.11
C ASN A 148 14.89 2.18 16.16
N LEU A 149 13.98 2.22 15.17
CA LEU A 149 13.00 3.28 15.04
C LEU A 149 11.76 3.02 15.89
N ALA A 150 11.11 4.10 16.32
CA ALA A 150 9.78 4.06 16.92
C ALA A 150 8.76 3.41 15.98
N TYR A 151 7.71 2.81 16.53
CA TYR A 151 6.75 2.02 15.79
C TYR A 151 6.04 2.82 14.69
N GLY A 152 5.65 4.06 14.96
CA GLY A 152 5.06 4.96 13.96
C GLY A 152 5.99 5.24 12.78
N ARG A 153 7.31 5.37 13.04
CA ARG A 153 8.33 5.52 11.98
C ARG A 153 8.46 4.24 11.14
N GLN A 154 8.39 3.06 11.77
CA GLN A 154 8.38 1.79 11.04
C GLN A 154 7.16 1.67 10.13
N ARG A 155 5.97 2.16 10.55
CA ARG A 155 4.78 2.23 9.69
C ARG A 155 4.97 3.14 8.48
N LEU A 156 5.64 4.28 8.65
CA LEU A 156 5.98 5.14 7.52
C LEU A 156 6.96 4.46 6.54
N ILE A 157 7.87 3.60 7.02
CA ILE A 157 8.75 2.82 6.13
C ILE A 157 7.94 1.82 5.30
N GLU A 158 6.93 1.15 5.86
CA GLU A 158 6.04 0.28 5.07
C GLU A 158 5.34 1.04 3.94
N ILE A 159 4.90 2.27 4.23
CA ILE A 159 4.33 3.16 3.22
C ILE A 159 5.38 3.55 2.18
N ALA A 160 6.64 3.83 2.61
CA ALA A 160 7.74 4.12 1.69
C ALA A 160 8.01 2.97 0.71
N LEU A 161 8.04 1.72 1.22
CA LEU A 161 8.20 0.52 0.40
C LEU A 161 7.06 0.36 -0.61
N ALA A 162 5.81 0.63 -0.18
CA ALA A 162 4.66 0.60 -1.07
C ALA A 162 4.71 1.72 -2.14
N LEU A 163 5.17 2.92 -1.79
CA LEU A 163 5.36 4.03 -2.72
C LEU A 163 6.48 3.76 -3.74
N ALA A 164 7.53 3.03 -3.34
CA ALA A 164 8.59 2.59 -4.25
C ALA A 164 8.06 1.74 -5.41
N MET A 165 6.93 1.04 -5.22
CA MET A 165 6.22 0.29 -6.28
C MET A 165 5.43 1.19 -7.24
N ARG A 166 5.48 2.54 -7.08
CA ARG A 166 4.79 3.54 -7.90
C ARG A 166 3.28 3.29 -8.04
N PRO A 167 2.54 3.18 -6.92
CA PRO A 167 1.13 2.84 -6.95
C PRO A 167 0.28 3.92 -7.63
N LYS A 168 -0.75 3.50 -8.36
CA LYS A 168 -1.88 4.34 -8.76
C LYS A 168 -2.95 4.36 -7.69
N VAL A 169 -3.14 3.21 -7.02
CA VAL A 169 -4.02 3.02 -5.88
C VAL A 169 -3.23 2.35 -4.75
N LEU A 170 -3.15 3.00 -3.61
CA LEU A 170 -2.51 2.52 -2.40
C LEU A 170 -3.57 2.15 -1.37
N LEU A 171 -3.59 0.88 -0.97
CA LEU A 171 -4.44 0.37 0.10
C LEU A 171 -3.65 0.38 1.41
N LEU A 172 -4.13 1.16 2.38
CA LEU A 172 -3.56 1.24 3.72
C LEU A 172 -4.50 0.50 4.68
N ASP A 173 -4.04 -0.65 5.16
CA ASP A 173 -4.84 -1.52 6.03
C ASP A 173 -4.44 -1.30 7.49
N GLU A 174 -5.29 -0.58 8.23
CA GLU A 174 -5.12 -0.23 9.63
C GLU A 174 -3.71 0.34 9.94
N PRO A 175 -3.25 1.40 9.23
CA PRO A 175 -1.89 1.90 9.38
C PRO A 175 -1.58 2.39 10.81
N ALA A 176 -2.59 2.81 11.58
CA ALA A 176 -2.42 3.24 12.95
C ALA A 176 -2.53 2.11 14.00
N ALA A 177 -2.79 0.86 13.56
CA ALA A 177 -2.89 -0.26 14.51
C ALA A 177 -1.60 -0.47 15.28
N GLY A 178 -1.67 -0.41 16.62
CA GLY A 178 -0.52 -0.55 17.51
C GLY A 178 0.38 0.69 17.63
N VAL A 179 0.10 1.76 16.87
CA VAL A 179 0.84 3.02 16.98
C VAL A 179 0.34 3.81 18.21
N PRO A 180 1.25 4.30 19.09
CA PRO A 180 0.86 5.17 20.19
C PRO A 180 0.08 6.41 19.71
N THR A 181 -0.92 6.86 20.50
CA THR A 181 -1.82 7.97 20.10
C THR A 181 -1.06 9.25 19.70
N GLY A 182 0.08 9.52 20.35
CA GLY A 182 0.91 10.69 20.02
C GLY A 182 1.56 10.62 18.64
N GLU A 183 1.89 9.41 18.17
CA GLU A 183 2.53 9.17 16.87
C GLU A 183 1.49 8.97 15.75
N SER A 184 0.29 8.50 16.09
CA SER A 184 -0.79 8.23 15.11
C SER A 184 -1.19 9.48 14.35
N ARG A 185 -1.22 10.62 15.02
CA ARG A 185 -1.55 11.90 14.40
C ARG A 185 -0.54 12.29 13.32
N GLU A 186 0.76 12.22 13.63
CA GLU A 186 1.84 12.50 12.66
C GLU A 186 1.77 11.55 11.45
N LEU A 187 1.48 10.27 11.70
CA LEU A 187 1.29 9.27 10.66
C LEU A 187 0.16 9.68 9.69
N PHE A 188 -1.03 10.02 10.21
CA PHE A 188 -2.15 10.42 9.37
C PHE A 188 -1.91 11.75 8.66
N GLU A 189 -1.29 12.74 9.30
CA GLU A 189 -0.89 14.00 8.67
C GLU A 189 0.06 13.74 7.49
N THR A 190 1.06 12.88 7.68
CA THR A 190 2.01 12.50 6.62
C THR A 190 1.30 11.77 5.46
N ILE A 191 0.37 10.85 5.75
CA ILE A 191 -0.44 10.18 4.73
C ILE A 191 -1.31 11.18 3.94
N ALA A 192 -1.90 12.17 4.63
CA ALA A 192 -2.73 13.18 3.99
C ALA A 192 -1.95 14.11 3.05
N GLU A 193 -0.67 14.36 3.35
CA GLU A 193 0.25 15.18 2.54
C GLU A 193 0.79 14.46 1.29
N LEU A 194 0.58 13.14 1.16
CA LEU A 194 1.03 12.39 -0.01
C LEU A 194 0.47 12.98 -1.32
N PRO A 195 1.22 12.90 -2.44
CA PRO A 195 0.80 13.45 -3.72
C PRO A 195 -0.55 12.92 -4.20
N ARG A 196 -1.36 13.76 -4.83
CA ARG A 196 -2.71 13.41 -5.35
C ARG A 196 -2.67 12.43 -6.52
N GLU A 197 -1.51 12.22 -7.14
CA GLU A 197 -1.27 11.21 -8.17
C GLU A 197 -1.43 9.79 -7.63
N VAL A 198 -1.30 9.61 -6.30
CA VAL A 198 -1.57 8.35 -5.62
C VAL A 198 -2.94 8.43 -4.97
N THR A 199 -3.88 7.62 -5.47
CA THR A 199 -5.18 7.42 -4.84
C THR A 199 -5.03 6.57 -3.60
N ILE A 200 -5.64 6.95 -2.48
CA ILE A 200 -5.54 6.19 -1.23
C ILE A 200 -6.90 5.65 -0.81
N LEU A 201 -6.96 4.34 -0.54
CA LEU A 201 -8.05 3.71 0.18
C LEU A 201 -7.52 3.27 1.55
N LEU A 202 -7.98 3.95 2.58
CA LEU A 202 -7.61 3.74 3.98
C LEU A 202 -8.67 2.87 4.67
N ILE A 203 -8.26 1.88 5.42
CA ILE A 203 -9.15 1.03 6.22
C ILE A 203 -8.87 1.31 7.70
N GLU A 204 -9.93 1.65 8.43
CA GLU A 204 -9.86 1.88 9.87
C GLU A 204 -11.12 1.38 10.60
N HIS A 205 -11.06 1.43 11.94
CA HIS A 205 -12.12 1.00 12.85
C HIS A 205 -13.02 2.14 13.26
#